data_1d0e1375eab3665ca9d3482ee1f23fdf
#
_entry.id   1d0e1375eab3665ca9d3482ee1f23fdf
#
_cell.length_a   1.000
_cell.length_b   1.000
_cell.length_c   1.000
_cell.angle_alpha   90.00
_cell.angle_beta   90.00
_cell.angle_gamma   90.00
#
_symmetry.space_group_name_H-M   'P 1'
#
loop_
_entity.id
_entity.type
_entity.pdbx_description
1 polymer ?
#
loop_
_entity_poly.entity_id
_entity_poly.type
_entity_poly.pdbx_seq_one_letter_code
_entity_poly.pdbx_strand_id
1 'polypeptide(L)'
;PNQTFLITKRVMTKAWAPGWWEVSGGAAQAGEESYEAVLREVKEETGLDAGNAEGGYLFTYKRENPGEGDNYFVDVYRFVMDIDDKDLHLQTEETDGYMFATPDQIREFAEQGIFLHYDSIKQAFEM
;
A
#
# COMPACT_ATOMS: atom_id res chain seq x y z
N PRO A 1 -10.01 -10.99 -14.34
CA PRO A 1 -11.34 -11.37 -13.93
C PRO A 1 -11.66 -10.88 -12.53
N ASN A 2 -11.17 -11.51 -11.50
CA ASN A 2 -11.47 -11.04 -10.17
C ASN A 2 -10.45 -9.98 -9.74
N GLN A 3 -10.89 -8.74 -9.73
CA GLN A 3 -10.02 -7.68 -9.25
C GLN A 3 -9.87 -7.77 -7.75
N THR A 4 -8.69 -8.19 -7.32
CA THR A 4 -8.31 -8.16 -5.92
C THR A 4 -7.05 -7.34 -5.77
N PHE A 5 -6.87 -6.80 -4.57
CA PHE A 5 -5.72 -5.96 -4.24
C PHE A 5 -4.96 -6.60 -3.09
N LEU A 6 -3.65 -6.65 -3.24
CA LEU A 6 -2.79 -7.14 -2.16
C LEU A 6 -2.75 -6.10 -1.05
N ILE A 7 -3.20 -6.48 0.13
CA ILE A 7 -3.08 -5.65 1.33
C ILE A 7 -2.33 -6.43 2.39
N THR A 8 -1.65 -5.70 3.27
CA THR A 8 -0.85 -6.29 4.33
C THR A 8 -1.32 -5.77 5.68
N LYS A 9 -1.14 -6.60 6.71
CA LYS A 9 -1.53 -6.26 8.07
C LYS A 9 -0.30 -5.88 8.87
N ARG A 10 -0.34 -4.72 9.52
CA ARG A 10 0.76 -4.25 10.37
C ARG A 10 0.90 -5.13 11.59
N VAL A 11 2.15 -5.43 12.00
CA VAL A 11 2.39 -6.23 13.19
C VAL A 11 1.85 -5.52 14.43
N MET A 12 1.45 -6.31 15.44
CA MET A 12 0.85 -5.76 16.66
C MET A 12 1.83 -4.98 17.52
N THR A 13 3.13 -5.14 17.27
CA THR A 13 4.18 -4.40 18.01
C THR A 13 4.44 -3.01 17.48
N LYS A 14 3.81 -2.62 16.36
CA LYS A 14 3.95 -1.26 15.84
C LYS A 14 3.39 -0.23 16.83
N ALA A 15 4.10 0.88 16.99
CA ALA A 15 3.66 1.96 17.88
C ALA A 15 2.43 2.69 17.34
N TRP A 16 2.28 2.73 16.01
CA TRP A 16 1.16 3.41 15.36
C TRP A 16 0.37 2.42 14.53
N ALA A 17 -0.96 2.44 14.70
CA ALA A 17 -1.91 1.60 13.97
C ALA A 17 -1.55 0.12 13.96
N PRO A 18 -1.27 -0.52 15.12
CA PRO A 18 -0.97 -1.95 15.15
C PRO A 18 -2.18 -2.75 14.68
N GLY A 19 -1.92 -3.77 13.86
CA GLY A 19 -2.99 -4.65 13.36
C GLY A 19 -3.88 -4.07 12.29
N TRP A 20 -3.63 -2.85 11.84
CA TRP A 20 -4.39 -2.25 10.75
C TRP A 20 -3.91 -2.80 9.40
N TRP A 21 -4.81 -2.78 8.44
CA TRP A 21 -4.51 -3.15 7.07
C TRP A 21 -4.06 -1.94 6.26
N GLU A 22 -3.20 -2.16 5.27
CA GLU A 22 -2.67 -1.09 4.43
C GLU A 22 -2.22 -1.63 3.08
N VAL A 23 -2.04 -0.72 2.12
CA VAL A 23 -1.33 -1.02 0.87
C VAL A 23 0.14 -0.72 1.06
N SER A 24 0.98 -1.29 0.19
CA SER A 24 2.43 -1.05 0.25
C SER A 24 2.75 0.41 -0.02
N GLY A 25 3.67 0.96 0.74
CA GLY A 25 4.11 2.33 0.56
C GLY A 25 5.29 2.67 1.44
N GLY A 26 5.86 3.82 1.17
CA GLY A 26 7.00 4.34 1.94
C GLY A 26 7.48 5.65 1.35
N ALA A 27 8.52 6.21 1.95
CA ALA A 27 9.08 7.47 1.53
C ALA A 27 10.20 7.28 0.51
N ALA A 28 10.29 8.19 -0.47
CA ALA A 28 11.41 8.19 -1.39
C ALA A 28 12.69 8.57 -0.65
N GLN A 29 13.78 7.91 -0.99
CA GLN A 29 15.10 8.23 -0.46
C GLN A 29 15.72 9.36 -1.28
N ALA A 30 16.74 10.02 -0.72
CA ALA A 30 17.43 11.09 -1.41
C ALA A 30 17.95 10.60 -2.77
N GLY A 31 17.63 11.35 -3.81
CA GLY A 31 18.03 11.00 -5.18
C GLY A 31 17.12 10.03 -5.90
N GLU A 32 16.12 9.47 -5.21
CA GLU A 32 15.12 8.61 -5.85
C GLU A 32 13.98 9.40 -6.44
N GLU A 33 13.53 9.00 -7.63
CA GLU A 33 12.27 9.49 -8.17
C GLU A 33 11.11 8.67 -7.58
N SER A 34 9.90 9.22 -7.63
CA SER A 34 8.71 8.58 -7.09
C SER A 34 8.49 7.16 -7.61
N TYR A 35 8.64 6.95 -8.91
CA TYR A 35 8.46 5.64 -9.52
C TYR A 35 9.48 4.62 -9.00
N GLU A 36 10.74 5.04 -8.89
CA GLU A 36 11.80 4.18 -8.36
C GLU A 36 11.52 3.81 -6.91
N ALA A 37 11.04 4.80 -6.13
CA ALA A 37 10.73 4.58 -4.72
C ALA A 37 9.61 3.55 -4.54
N VAL A 38 8.53 3.63 -5.34
CA VAL A 38 7.42 2.70 -5.20
C VAL A 38 7.84 1.29 -5.60
N LEU A 39 8.64 1.14 -6.64
CA LEU A 39 9.15 -0.18 -7.03
C LEU A 39 10.02 -0.80 -5.94
N ARG A 40 10.88 0.00 -5.33
CA ARG A 40 11.73 -0.46 -4.22
C ARG A 40 10.90 -0.87 -3.01
N GLU A 41 9.95 -0.05 -2.61
CA GLU A 41 9.11 -0.34 -1.46
C GLU A 41 8.26 -1.60 -1.66
N VAL A 42 7.68 -1.77 -2.85
CA VAL A 42 6.90 -2.97 -3.16
C VAL A 42 7.79 -4.21 -3.05
N LYS A 43 8.99 -4.14 -3.58
CA LYS A 43 9.91 -5.28 -3.53
C LYS A 43 10.37 -5.59 -2.10
N GLU A 44 10.69 -4.56 -1.32
CA GLU A 44 11.10 -4.75 0.06
C GLU A 44 9.98 -5.32 0.93
N GLU A 45 8.76 -4.83 0.75
CA GLU A 45 7.63 -5.23 1.58
C GLU A 45 7.00 -6.55 1.16
N THR A 46 6.98 -6.86 -0.12
CA THR A 46 6.24 -8.03 -0.64
C THR A 46 7.09 -9.02 -1.43
N GLY A 47 8.31 -8.64 -1.81
CA GLY A 47 9.17 -9.45 -2.66
C GLY A 47 8.81 -9.39 -4.15
N LEU A 48 7.80 -8.61 -4.53
CA LEU A 48 7.34 -8.54 -5.91
C LEU A 48 8.11 -7.50 -6.71
N ASP A 49 8.38 -7.84 -7.98
CA ASP A 49 8.98 -6.91 -8.93
C ASP A 49 7.88 -6.33 -9.82
N ALA A 50 7.50 -5.09 -9.56
CA ALA A 50 6.44 -4.41 -10.30
C ALA A 50 6.96 -3.67 -11.54
N GLY A 51 8.26 -3.74 -11.82
CA GLY A 51 8.86 -2.96 -12.91
C GLY A 51 8.33 -3.30 -14.29
N ASN A 52 7.84 -4.53 -14.49
CA ASN A 52 7.29 -4.98 -15.76
C ASN A 52 5.77 -5.14 -15.73
N ALA A 53 5.12 -4.71 -14.65
CA ALA A 53 3.68 -4.84 -14.51
C ALA A 53 2.94 -3.79 -15.31
N GLU A 54 1.70 -4.10 -15.69
CA GLU A 54 0.80 -3.11 -16.27
C GLU A 54 0.40 -2.10 -15.22
N GLY A 55 0.10 -0.88 -15.64
CA GLY A 55 -0.34 0.17 -14.74
C GLY A 55 0.72 1.22 -14.53
N GLY A 56 0.69 1.84 -13.38
CA GLY A 56 1.63 2.89 -13.01
C GLY A 56 0.94 3.99 -12.22
N TYR A 57 1.38 5.22 -12.43
CA TYR A 57 0.90 6.38 -11.70
C TYR A 57 -0.59 6.64 -11.94
N LEU A 58 -1.32 6.89 -10.86
CA LEU A 58 -2.75 7.25 -10.93
C LEU A 58 -3.01 8.71 -10.57
N PHE A 59 -2.60 9.11 -9.37
CA PHE A 59 -2.85 10.47 -8.88
C PHE A 59 -1.95 10.79 -7.70
N THR A 60 -1.97 12.06 -7.30
CA THR A 60 -1.23 12.54 -6.14
C THR A 60 -2.19 13.23 -5.18
N TYR A 61 -2.01 13.03 -3.89
CA TYR A 61 -2.75 13.78 -2.90
C TYR A 61 -1.80 14.34 -1.85
N LYS A 62 -2.27 15.36 -1.13
CA LYS A 62 -1.49 15.98 -0.06
C LYS A 62 -1.91 15.35 1.26
N ARG A 63 -0.92 14.87 2.00
CA ARG A 63 -1.13 14.34 3.35
C ARG A 63 -0.72 15.41 4.35
N GLU A 64 -1.65 15.80 5.21
CA GLU A 64 -1.42 16.83 6.20
C GLU A 64 -1.26 16.19 7.58
N ASN A 65 -0.23 16.63 8.31
CA ASN A 65 0.03 16.24 9.68
C ASN A 65 0.06 17.50 10.56
N PRO A 66 -1.12 18.07 10.87
CA PRO A 66 -1.15 19.35 11.60
C PRO A 66 -0.44 19.31 12.95
N GLY A 67 -0.43 18.17 13.63
CA GLY A 67 0.23 18.02 14.93
C GLY A 67 1.74 18.03 14.85
N GLU A 68 2.34 17.74 13.71
CA GLU A 68 3.78 17.69 13.51
C GLU A 68 4.29 18.77 12.57
N GLY A 69 3.39 19.48 11.90
CA GLY A 69 3.74 20.50 10.94
C GLY A 69 4.30 19.97 9.63
N ASP A 70 4.26 18.67 9.41
CA ASP A 70 4.80 18.03 8.21
C ASP A 70 3.69 17.76 7.22
N ASN A 71 3.72 18.48 6.10
CA ASN A 71 2.83 18.21 4.99
C ASN A 71 3.66 17.67 3.84
N TYR A 72 3.18 16.62 3.17
CA TYR A 72 3.88 16.07 2.03
C TYR A 72 2.90 15.50 1.01
N PHE A 73 3.38 15.32 -0.22
CA PHE A 73 2.58 14.75 -1.29
C PHE A 73 2.79 13.24 -1.37
N VAL A 74 1.71 12.53 -1.64
CA VAL A 74 1.74 11.07 -1.81
C VAL A 74 1.33 10.75 -3.24
N ASP A 75 2.22 10.12 -3.98
CA ASP A 75 1.93 9.62 -5.32
C ASP A 75 1.37 8.21 -5.22
N VAL A 76 0.21 7.98 -5.84
CA VAL A 76 -0.47 6.69 -5.79
C VAL A 76 -0.29 5.99 -7.14
N TYR A 77 0.17 4.74 -7.06
CA TYR A 77 0.40 3.88 -8.22
C TYR A 77 -0.46 2.64 -8.13
N ARG A 78 -0.80 2.09 -9.27
CA ARG A 78 -1.53 0.82 -9.35
C ARG A 78 -0.85 -0.08 -10.37
N PHE A 79 -0.41 -1.24 -9.92
CA PHE A 79 0.23 -2.23 -10.79
C PHE A 79 -0.66 -3.46 -10.87
N VAL A 80 -0.85 -3.97 -12.09
CA VAL A 80 -1.65 -5.16 -12.34
C VAL A 80 -0.71 -6.33 -12.60
N MET A 81 -0.78 -7.35 -11.75
CA MET A 81 0.10 -8.50 -11.82
C MET A 81 -0.69 -9.77 -11.61
N ASP A 82 -0.27 -10.83 -12.27
CA ASP A 82 -0.82 -12.16 -12.05
C ASP A 82 0.11 -12.88 -11.08
N ILE A 83 -0.27 -12.86 -9.80
CA ILE A 83 0.54 -13.41 -8.71
C ILE A 83 -0.28 -14.35 -7.84
N ASP A 84 0.41 -15.22 -7.13
CA ASP A 84 -0.22 -16.07 -6.11
C ASP A 84 0.62 -16.03 -4.81
N ASP A 85 0.16 -16.79 -3.80
CA ASP A 85 0.77 -16.74 -2.47
C ASP A 85 2.26 -17.05 -2.45
N LYS A 86 2.71 -17.94 -3.31
CA LYS A 86 4.12 -18.36 -3.34
C LYS A 86 5.06 -17.29 -3.88
N ASP A 87 4.52 -16.29 -4.58
CA ASP A 87 5.32 -15.20 -5.12
C ASP A 87 5.68 -14.16 -4.07
N LEU A 88 5.03 -14.23 -2.90
CA LEU A 88 5.18 -13.23 -1.86
C LEU A 88 6.31 -13.58 -0.89
N HIS A 89 7.10 -12.57 -0.54
CA HIS A 89 8.16 -12.64 0.47
C HIS A 89 8.02 -11.42 1.38
N LEU A 90 7.14 -11.52 2.37
CA LEU A 90 6.79 -10.40 3.23
C LEU A 90 7.87 -10.14 4.27
N GLN A 91 8.00 -8.86 4.65
CA GLN A 91 8.84 -8.45 5.77
C GLN A 91 8.14 -8.83 7.08
N THR A 92 8.55 -9.94 7.69
CA THR A 92 7.90 -10.44 8.91
C THR A 92 8.02 -9.51 10.10
N GLU A 93 9.02 -8.64 10.10
CA GLU A 93 9.22 -7.65 11.16
C GLU A 93 8.19 -6.51 11.10
N GLU A 94 7.64 -6.26 9.92
CA GLU A 94 6.70 -5.16 9.67
C GLU A 94 5.27 -5.66 9.45
N THR A 95 5.12 -6.90 9.00
CA THR A 95 3.87 -7.43 8.46
C THR A 95 3.50 -8.74 9.13
N ASP A 96 2.27 -8.81 9.65
CA ASP A 96 1.75 -9.96 10.36
C ASP A 96 0.85 -10.84 9.48
N GLY A 97 0.62 -10.44 8.25
CA GLY A 97 -0.20 -11.20 7.32
C GLY A 97 -0.52 -10.41 6.07
N TYR A 98 -1.22 -11.07 5.15
CA TYR A 98 -1.63 -10.45 3.90
C TYR A 98 -2.97 -11.02 3.45
N MET A 99 -3.59 -10.32 2.51
CA MET A 99 -4.85 -10.77 1.90
C MET A 99 -4.94 -10.21 0.48
N PHE A 100 -5.49 -11.00 -0.43
CA PHE A 100 -5.95 -10.50 -1.73
C PHE A 100 -7.41 -10.12 -1.55
N ALA A 101 -7.67 -8.84 -1.39
CA ALA A 101 -8.98 -8.34 -0.99
C ALA A 101 -9.72 -7.69 -2.16
N THR A 102 -11.04 -7.89 -2.20
CA THR A 102 -11.90 -7.18 -3.14
C THR A 102 -12.10 -5.74 -2.64
N PRO A 103 -12.50 -4.81 -3.52
CA PRO A 103 -12.83 -3.45 -3.08
C PRO A 103 -13.85 -3.41 -1.95
N ASP A 104 -14.84 -4.31 -1.97
CA ASP A 104 -15.85 -4.38 -0.92
C ASP A 104 -15.27 -4.79 0.43
N GLN A 105 -14.35 -5.75 0.44
CA GLN A 105 -13.66 -6.17 1.67
C GLN A 105 -12.82 -5.04 2.24
N ILE A 106 -12.13 -4.31 1.38
CA ILE A 106 -11.31 -3.17 1.80
C ILE A 106 -12.20 -2.09 2.41
N ARG A 107 -13.35 -1.81 1.78
CA ARG A 107 -14.30 -0.84 2.32
C ARG A 107 -14.82 -1.27 3.69
N GLU A 108 -15.08 -2.54 3.89
CA GLU A 108 -15.52 -3.05 5.19
C GLU A 108 -14.46 -2.83 6.28
N PHE A 109 -13.19 -3.06 5.97
CA PHE A 109 -12.11 -2.77 6.92
C PHE A 109 -12.05 -1.27 7.24
N ALA A 110 -12.27 -0.43 6.24
CA ALA A 110 -12.29 1.02 6.46
C ALA A 110 -13.45 1.45 7.35
N GLU A 111 -14.62 0.84 7.17
CA GLU A 111 -15.79 1.11 8.01
C GLU A 111 -15.57 0.67 9.46
N GLN A 112 -14.77 -0.37 9.67
CA GLN A 112 -14.38 -0.82 11.00
C GLN A 112 -13.28 0.04 11.61
N GLY A 113 -12.71 0.97 10.84
CA GLY A 113 -11.65 1.85 11.30
C GLY A 113 -10.28 1.19 11.37
N ILE A 114 -10.02 0.19 10.53
CA ILE A 114 -8.76 -0.56 10.53
C ILE A 114 -8.08 -0.64 9.17
N PHE A 115 -8.42 0.26 8.24
CA PHE A 115 -7.70 0.38 6.97
C PHE A 115 -7.11 1.77 6.83
N LEU A 116 -5.79 1.85 6.66
CA LEU A 116 -5.07 3.11 6.64
C LEU A 116 -5.32 3.92 5.37
N HIS A 117 -5.61 5.20 5.55
CA HIS A 117 -5.70 6.20 4.47
C HIS A 117 -6.76 5.90 3.41
N TYR A 118 -7.79 5.14 3.75
CA TYR A 118 -8.79 4.69 2.79
C TYR A 118 -9.41 5.86 2.01
N ASP A 119 -9.83 6.92 2.70
CA ASP A 119 -10.49 8.04 2.05
C ASP A 119 -9.60 8.74 1.03
N SER A 120 -8.29 8.71 1.24
CA SER A 120 -7.33 9.33 0.33
C SER A 120 -7.04 8.49 -0.91
N ILE A 121 -7.17 7.17 -0.80
CA ILE A 121 -6.74 6.26 -1.87
C ILE A 121 -7.88 5.42 -2.47
N LYS A 122 -9.11 5.58 -1.98
CA LYS A 122 -10.23 4.72 -2.41
C LYS A 122 -10.49 4.73 -3.92
N GLN A 123 -10.18 5.81 -4.61
CA GLN A 123 -10.33 5.89 -6.05
C GLN A 123 -9.48 4.84 -6.78
N ALA A 124 -8.32 4.48 -6.23
CA ALA A 124 -7.45 3.49 -6.84
C ALA A 124 -8.11 2.10 -6.90
N PHE A 125 -9.03 1.81 -5.98
CA PHE A 125 -9.73 0.52 -5.94
C PHE A 125 -10.95 0.48 -6.88
N GLU A 126 -11.39 1.63 -7.34
CA GLU A 126 -12.57 1.76 -8.19
C GLU A 126 -12.24 1.95 -9.67
N MET A 127 -10.99 2.22 -9.98
CA MET A 127 -10.53 2.54 -11.35
C MET A 127 -10.32 1.30 -12.21
#